data_40941d24882271ad24705ba9cfb2cdbd
#
_entry.id   40941d24882271ad24705ba9cfb2cdbd
#
_cell.length_a   1.000
_cell.length_b   1.000
_cell.length_c   1.000
_cell.angle_alpha   90.00
_cell.angle_beta   90.00
_cell.angle_gamma   90.00
#
_symmetry.space_group_name_H-M   'P 1'
#
loop_
_entity.id
_entity.type
_entity.pdbx_description
1 polymer ?
#
loop_
_entity_poly.entity_id
_entity_poly.type
_entity_poly.pdbx_seq_one_letter_code
_entity_poly.pdbx_strand_id
1 'polypeptide(L)'
;MTEIRKCQVLIIGAGPGGYVAGIRAGQLGLDTIVVEGDKSGGTCLIGGCIPSKAMIHAAERFESLSKHSSENGHMGITISSEPVLDMPSLISWKDSIVERLNKGVESLLKGAGVDLVKGWATFTGPKRCTVKTSEGDIAVSYTHLRAHETDRY
;
A
#
# COMPACT_ATOMS: atom_id res chain seq x y z
N MET A 1 13.23 -30.59 -8.95
CA MET A 1 14.24 -29.54 -8.66
C MET A 1 13.50 -28.23 -8.70
N THR A 2 13.51 -27.47 -7.59
CA THR A 2 12.85 -26.16 -7.53
C THR A 2 13.65 -25.19 -8.41
N GLU A 3 13.01 -24.64 -9.43
CA GLU A 3 13.65 -23.68 -10.34
C GLU A 3 14.03 -22.43 -9.54
N ILE A 4 15.28 -22.00 -9.67
CA ILE A 4 15.78 -20.80 -8.98
C ILE A 4 15.52 -19.59 -9.87
N ARG A 5 14.64 -18.70 -9.46
CA ARG A 5 14.46 -17.40 -10.10
C ARG A 5 15.69 -16.52 -9.83
N LYS A 6 16.19 -15.87 -10.86
CA LYS A 6 17.34 -14.94 -10.76
C LYS A 6 16.86 -13.53 -11.00
N CYS A 7 17.36 -12.56 -10.24
CA CYS A 7 17.12 -11.14 -10.48
C CYS A 7 18.38 -10.32 -10.16
N GLN A 8 18.42 -9.11 -10.71
CA GLN A 8 19.47 -8.15 -10.39
C GLN A 8 19.17 -7.46 -9.06
N VAL A 9 17.90 -7.11 -8.83
CA VAL A 9 17.45 -6.40 -7.62
C VAL A 9 16.33 -7.19 -6.94
N LEU A 10 16.55 -7.57 -5.70
CA LEU A 10 15.51 -8.11 -4.83
C LEU A 10 15.09 -7.06 -3.83
N ILE A 11 13.80 -6.80 -3.71
CA ILE A 11 13.22 -5.88 -2.75
C ILE A 11 12.26 -6.65 -1.86
N ILE A 12 12.44 -6.55 -0.54
CA ILE A 12 11.56 -7.18 0.44
C ILE A 12 10.72 -6.09 1.10
N GLY A 13 9.40 -6.23 0.95
CA GLY A 13 8.40 -5.27 1.37
C GLY A 13 8.04 -4.27 0.26
N ALA A 14 6.75 -4.21 -0.09
CA ALA A 14 6.18 -3.24 -1.04
C ALA A 14 5.56 -2.02 -0.33
N GLY A 15 6.14 -1.60 0.80
CA GLY A 15 5.83 -0.34 1.45
C GLY A 15 6.38 0.86 0.64
N PRO A 16 6.22 2.12 1.14
CA PRO A 16 6.62 3.34 0.39
C PRO A 16 8.05 3.32 -0.14
N GLY A 17 8.99 2.82 0.64
CA GLY A 17 10.39 2.68 0.19
C GLY A 17 10.58 1.56 -0.83
N GLY A 18 9.85 0.45 -0.67
CA GLY A 18 9.98 -0.74 -1.52
C GLY A 18 9.38 -0.55 -2.90
N TYR A 19 8.11 -0.14 -3.00
CA TYR A 19 7.48 0.04 -4.30
C TYR A 19 8.11 1.18 -5.11
N VAL A 20 8.53 2.27 -4.47
CA VAL A 20 9.25 3.36 -5.17
C VAL A 20 10.58 2.88 -5.73
N ALA A 21 11.35 2.13 -4.92
CA ALA A 21 12.60 1.54 -5.38
C ALA A 21 12.38 0.52 -6.51
N GLY A 22 11.35 -0.32 -6.39
CA GLY A 22 10.98 -1.31 -7.42
C GLY A 22 10.62 -0.66 -8.75
N ILE A 23 9.71 0.31 -8.73
CA ILE A 23 9.32 1.06 -9.92
C ILE A 23 10.56 1.70 -10.56
N ARG A 24 11.42 2.34 -9.77
CA ARG A 24 12.62 2.99 -10.31
C ARG A 24 13.61 2.01 -10.89
N ALA A 25 13.83 0.87 -10.22
CA ALA A 25 14.70 -0.19 -10.73
C ALA A 25 14.19 -0.75 -12.07
N GLY A 26 12.89 -1.03 -12.15
CA GLY A 26 12.26 -1.47 -13.40
C GLY A 26 12.35 -0.45 -14.53
N GLN A 27 12.12 0.84 -14.26
CA GLN A 27 12.32 1.92 -15.24
C GLN A 27 13.75 2.03 -15.75
N LEU A 28 14.73 1.63 -14.96
CA LEU A 28 16.14 1.56 -15.36
C LEU A 28 16.49 0.26 -16.12
N GLY A 29 15.51 -0.59 -16.38
CA GLY A 29 15.69 -1.85 -17.10
C GLY A 29 16.35 -2.95 -16.27
N LEU A 30 16.36 -2.82 -14.94
CA LEU A 30 16.92 -3.84 -14.06
C LEU A 30 15.87 -4.95 -13.83
N ASP A 31 16.30 -6.20 -13.96
CA ASP A 31 15.50 -7.36 -13.59
C ASP A 31 15.24 -7.34 -12.07
N THR A 32 14.00 -7.06 -11.70
CA THR A 32 13.63 -6.71 -10.33
C THR A 32 12.46 -7.58 -9.83
N ILE A 33 12.65 -8.17 -8.65
CA ILE A 33 11.61 -8.86 -7.91
C ILE A 33 11.30 -8.06 -6.63
N VAL A 34 10.02 -7.80 -6.40
CA VAL A 34 9.49 -7.26 -5.13
C VAL A 34 8.70 -8.35 -4.43
N VAL A 35 9.04 -8.65 -3.19
CA VAL A 35 8.32 -9.63 -2.36
C VAL A 35 7.49 -8.89 -1.33
N GLU A 36 6.19 -9.20 -1.25
CA GLU A 36 5.26 -8.60 -0.28
C GLU A 36 4.42 -9.68 0.40
N GLY A 37 4.45 -9.68 1.73
CA GLY A 37 3.76 -10.70 2.53
C GLY A 37 2.26 -10.45 2.71
N ASP A 38 1.80 -9.21 2.54
CA ASP A 38 0.40 -8.82 2.73
C ASP A 38 -0.10 -8.02 1.51
N LYS A 39 -0.30 -6.73 1.67
CA LYS A 39 -0.81 -5.82 0.62
C LYS A 39 0.25 -4.80 0.23
N SER A 40 0.40 -4.57 -1.05
CA SER A 40 1.29 -3.54 -1.57
C SER A 40 0.87 -2.15 -1.07
N GLY A 41 1.85 -1.30 -0.76
CA GLY A 41 1.63 0.03 -0.19
C GLY A 41 2.05 0.17 1.27
N GLY A 42 2.20 -0.95 1.99
CA GLY A 42 2.67 -1.01 3.38
C GLY A 42 1.76 -0.28 4.36
N THR A 43 2.20 -0.15 5.60
CA THR A 43 1.43 0.44 6.70
C THR A 43 0.88 1.84 6.39
N CYS A 44 1.65 2.68 5.71
CA CYS A 44 1.21 4.04 5.36
C CYS A 44 -0.06 4.05 4.49
N LEU A 45 -0.12 3.21 3.47
CA LEU A 45 -1.25 3.15 2.55
C LEU A 45 -2.42 2.35 3.14
N ILE A 46 -2.14 1.22 3.77
CA ILE A 46 -3.16 0.23 4.15
C ILE A 46 -3.82 0.58 5.49
N GLY A 47 -3.04 0.94 6.50
CA GLY A 47 -3.52 1.12 7.88
C GLY A 47 -3.12 2.43 8.55
N GLY A 48 -2.38 3.30 7.87
CA GLY A 48 -1.81 4.52 8.45
C GLY A 48 -2.24 5.81 7.76
N CYS A 49 -1.32 6.40 7.02
CA CYS A 49 -1.44 7.78 6.51
C CYS A 49 -2.69 8.01 5.63
N ILE A 50 -3.01 7.08 4.76
CA ILE A 50 -4.12 7.25 3.83
C ILE A 50 -5.47 7.09 4.51
N PRO A 51 -5.77 5.98 5.22
CA PRO A 51 -7.04 5.86 5.93
C PRO A 51 -7.24 6.94 6.99
N SER A 52 -6.17 7.34 7.72
CA SER A 52 -6.27 8.42 8.71
C SER A 52 -6.67 9.75 8.07
N LYS A 53 -6.03 10.13 6.95
CA LYS A 53 -6.38 11.36 6.22
C LYS A 53 -7.78 11.33 5.65
N ALA A 54 -8.24 10.18 5.16
CA ALA A 54 -9.61 10.03 4.70
C ALA A 54 -10.62 10.25 5.83
N MET A 55 -10.37 9.67 7.01
CA MET A 55 -11.23 9.85 8.19
C MET A 55 -11.22 11.31 8.69
N ILE A 56 -10.06 11.94 8.77
CA ILE A 56 -9.92 13.36 9.16
C ILE A 56 -10.71 14.24 8.20
N HIS A 57 -10.54 14.04 6.89
CA HIS A 57 -11.28 14.80 5.88
C HIS A 57 -12.81 14.65 6.03
N ALA A 58 -13.29 13.44 6.28
CA ALA A 58 -14.72 13.22 6.51
C ALA A 58 -15.20 13.91 7.79
N ALA A 59 -14.40 13.86 8.88
CA ALA A 59 -14.73 14.53 10.14
C ALA A 59 -14.80 16.05 9.98
N GLU A 60 -13.84 16.66 9.27
CA GLU A 60 -13.85 18.10 8.98
C GLU A 60 -15.08 18.50 8.16
N ARG A 61 -15.49 17.69 7.19
CA ARG A 61 -16.72 17.91 6.41
C ARG A 61 -17.95 17.84 7.26
N PHE A 62 -18.06 16.82 8.13
CA PHE A 62 -19.18 16.66 9.05
C PHE A 62 -19.28 17.85 10.03
N GLU A 63 -18.13 18.25 10.62
CA GLU A 63 -18.07 19.39 11.51
C GLU A 63 -18.50 20.70 10.80
N SER A 64 -18.02 20.91 9.59
CA SER A 64 -18.41 22.07 8.78
C SER A 64 -19.91 22.11 8.52
N LEU A 65 -20.53 20.97 8.17
CA LEU A 65 -21.97 20.89 7.97
C LEU A 65 -22.74 21.12 9.28
N SER A 66 -22.29 20.57 10.39
CA SER A 66 -22.92 20.76 11.70
C SER A 66 -22.94 22.24 12.14
N LYS A 67 -21.87 22.99 11.83
CA LYS A 67 -21.81 24.44 12.10
C LYS A 67 -22.81 25.25 11.26
N HIS A 68 -23.23 24.75 10.10
CA HIS A 68 -24.21 25.41 9.23
C HIS A 68 -25.65 25.02 9.56
N SER A 69 -25.87 24.01 10.40
CA SER A 69 -27.20 23.61 10.87
C SER A 69 -27.73 24.47 12.04
N SER A 70 -26.85 25.30 12.63
CA SER A 70 -27.24 26.24 13.67
C SER A 70 -28.08 27.40 13.11
N GLU A 71 -28.97 27.99 13.95
CA GLU A 71 -29.86 29.10 13.57
C GLU A 71 -29.16 30.32 12.97
N ASN A 72 -27.87 30.46 13.17
CA ASN A 72 -27.02 31.54 12.62
C ASN A 72 -26.06 31.01 11.56
N GLY A 73 -26.56 30.45 10.48
CA GLY A 73 -25.74 29.91 9.38
C GLY A 73 -24.49 30.72 9.06
N HIS A 74 -23.34 30.06 8.85
CA HIS A 74 -22.07 30.72 8.58
C HIS A 74 -21.98 31.07 7.08
N MET A 75 -21.54 32.28 6.72
CA MET A 75 -21.43 32.76 5.33
C MET A 75 -22.76 32.79 4.56
N GLY A 76 -23.92 32.88 5.24
CA GLY A 76 -25.22 32.83 4.59
C GLY A 76 -25.67 31.45 4.12
N ILE A 77 -24.95 30.41 4.50
CA ILE A 77 -25.31 29.01 4.20
C ILE A 77 -26.02 28.42 5.41
N THR A 78 -27.24 27.96 5.22
CA THR A 78 -28.01 27.23 6.22
C THR A 78 -28.43 25.86 5.70
N ILE A 79 -28.42 24.87 6.57
CA ILE A 79 -28.95 23.54 6.28
C ILE A 79 -30.23 23.32 7.12
N SER A 80 -31.24 22.73 6.49
CA SER A 80 -32.56 22.57 7.09
C SER A 80 -32.68 21.46 8.14
N SER A 81 -31.65 20.61 8.27
CA SER A 81 -31.61 19.49 9.22
C SER A 81 -30.18 19.23 9.69
N GLU A 82 -30.02 18.66 10.87
CA GLU A 82 -28.74 18.23 11.36
C GLU A 82 -28.15 17.13 10.45
N PRO A 83 -26.84 17.18 10.15
CA PRO A 83 -26.20 16.13 9.39
C PRO A 83 -26.14 14.82 10.19
N VAL A 84 -26.39 13.71 9.52
CA VAL A 84 -26.32 12.37 10.11
C VAL A 84 -25.11 11.64 9.55
N LEU A 85 -24.32 11.04 10.43
CA LEU A 85 -23.16 10.24 10.05
C LEU A 85 -23.51 8.76 9.96
N ASP A 86 -23.41 8.18 8.76
CA ASP A 86 -23.48 6.74 8.53
C ASP A 86 -22.05 6.14 8.59
N MET A 87 -21.69 5.60 9.75
CA MET A 87 -20.35 5.02 9.97
C MET A 87 -20.04 3.84 9.04
N PRO A 88 -20.92 2.87 8.79
CA PRO A 88 -20.68 1.81 7.81
C PRO A 88 -20.34 2.34 6.42
N SER A 89 -21.08 3.30 5.92
CA SER A 89 -20.82 3.94 4.62
C SER A 89 -19.50 4.70 4.60
N LEU A 90 -19.16 5.40 5.68
CA LEU A 90 -17.87 6.10 5.82
C LEU A 90 -16.70 5.12 5.78
N ILE A 91 -16.78 4.01 6.49
CA ILE A 91 -15.73 2.98 6.49
C ILE A 91 -15.58 2.37 5.10
N SER A 92 -16.69 2.01 4.45
CA SER A 92 -16.67 1.47 3.08
C SER A 92 -16.04 2.45 2.08
N TRP A 93 -16.35 3.75 2.18
CA TRP A 93 -15.75 4.79 1.36
C TRP A 93 -14.23 4.88 1.59
N LYS A 94 -13.79 4.92 2.85
CA LYS A 94 -12.37 4.91 3.22
C LYS A 94 -11.65 3.68 2.67
N ASP A 95 -12.25 2.48 2.80
CA ASP A 95 -11.67 1.24 2.29
C ASP A 95 -11.56 1.24 0.75
N SER A 96 -12.51 1.83 0.05
CA SER A 96 -12.46 1.99 -1.40
C SER A 96 -11.27 2.84 -1.87
N ILE A 97 -10.89 3.88 -1.11
CA ILE A 97 -9.72 4.71 -1.38
C ILE A 97 -8.44 3.87 -1.24
N VAL A 98 -8.33 3.14 -0.14
CA VAL A 98 -7.18 2.27 0.14
C VAL A 98 -7.02 1.22 -0.96
N GLU A 99 -8.09 0.54 -1.33
CA GLU A 99 -8.06 -0.50 -2.36
C GLU A 99 -7.66 0.06 -3.74
N ARG A 100 -8.21 1.21 -4.11
CA ARG A 100 -7.86 1.87 -5.38
C ARG A 100 -6.39 2.22 -5.44
N LEU A 101 -5.82 2.77 -4.37
CA LEU A 101 -4.41 3.13 -4.31
C LEU A 101 -3.50 1.89 -4.27
N ASN A 102 -3.91 0.84 -3.56
CA ASN A 102 -3.19 -0.44 -3.57
C ASN A 102 -3.08 -1.02 -4.99
N LYS A 103 -4.20 -1.11 -5.71
CA LYS A 103 -4.24 -1.53 -7.12
C LYS A 103 -3.38 -0.62 -8.01
N GLY A 104 -3.34 0.68 -7.71
CA GLY A 104 -2.49 1.64 -8.39
C GLY A 104 -0.99 1.31 -8.24
N VAL A 105 -0.54 1.00 -7.02
CA VAL A 105 0.85 0.59 -6.76
C VAL A 105 1.19 -0.70 -7.51
N GLU A 106 0.33 -1.71 -7.46
CA GLU A 106 0.52 -2.97 -8.19
C GLU A 106 0.61 -2.73 -9.71
N SER A 107 -0.25 -1.87 -10.25
CA SER A 107 -0.23 -1.51 -11.66
C SER A 107 1.04 -0.78 -12.08
N LEU A 108 1.56 0.11 -11.23
CA LEU A 108 2.83 0.83 -11.49
C LEU A 108 4.03 -0.12 -11.47
N LEU A 109 4.09 -1.04 -10.52
CA LEU A 109 5.13 -2.08 -10.48
C LEU A 109 5.10 -2.93 -11.75
N LYS A 110 3.92 -3.43 -12.12
CA LYS A 110 3.72 -4.20 -13.35
C LYS A 110 4.09 -3.40 -14.61
N GLY A 111 3.67 -2.14 -14.68
CA GLY A 111 4.00 -1.24 -15.80
C GLY A 111 5.50 -0.94 -15.93
N ALA A 112 6.23 -1.00 -14.83
CA ALA A 112 7.69 -0.89 -14.80
C ALA A 112 8.42 -2.22 -15.08
N GLY A 113 7.71 -3.32 -15.37
CA GLY A 113 8.31 -4.64 -15.62
C GLY A 113 8.83 -5.34 -14.37
N VAL A 114 8.35 -4.97 -13.20
CA VAL A 114 8.74 -5.56 -11.92
C VAL A 114 7.87 -6.79 -11.63
N ASP A 115 8.51 -7.89 -11.23
CA ASP A 115 7.82 -9.10 -10.77
C ASP A 115 7.44 -8.94 -9.28
N LEU A 116 6.14 -8.83 -9.01
CA LEU A 116 5.59 -8.74 -7.65
C LEU A 116 5.20 -10.13 -7.17
N VAL A 117 5.94 -10.65 -6.20
CA VAL A 117 5.71 -11.97 -5.61
C VAL A 117 5.03 -11.82 -4.26
N LYS A 118 3.81 -12.36 -4.12
CA LYS A 118 3.09 -12.40 -2.84
C LYS A 118 3.60 -13.56 -1.99
N GLY A 119 4.19 -13.23 -0.84
CA GLY A 119 4.75 -14.23 0.06
C GLY A 119 5.74 -13.65 1.07
N TRP A 120 6.28 -14.54 1.88
CA TRP A 120 7.22 -14.20 2.94
C TRP A 120 8.63 -14.69 2.59
N ALA A 121 9.57 -13.75 2.52
CA ALA A 121 10.95 -14.05 2.20
C ALA A 121 11.75 -14.48 3.45
N THR A 122 12.54 -15.52 3.30
CA THR A 122 13.50 -15.98 4.32
C THR A 122 14.87 -16.15 3.66
N PHE A 123 15.90 -15.54 4.24
CA PHE A 123 17.25 -15.68 3.75
C PHE A 123 17.80 -17.09 4.03
N THR A 124 18.32 -17.74 2.98
CA THR A 124 18.87 -19.11 3.05
C THR A 124 20.37 -19.15 2.83
N GLY A 125 20.99 -18.00 2.55
CA GLY A 125 22.42 -17.85 2.36
C GLY A 125 22.79 -16.52 1.71
N PRO A 126 24.09 -16.29 1.45
CA PRO A 126 24.54 -15.11 0.74
C PRO A 126 23.88 -15.01 -0.64
N LYS A 127 23.18 -13.89 -0.90
CA LYS A 127 22.47 -13.62 -2.17
C LYS A 127 21.43 -14.67 -2.56
N ARG A 128 20.82 -15.34 -1.56
CA ARG A 128 19.76 -16.33 -1.75
C ARG A 128 18.67 -16.15 -0.71
N CYS A 129 17.44 -16.24 -1.16
CA CYS A 129 16.28 -16.34 -0.27
C CYS A 129 15.27 -17.35 -0.82
N THR A 130 14.41 -17.81 0.08
CA THR A 130 13.22 -18.59 -0.26
C THR A 130 12.00 -17.75 0.07
N VAL A 131 11.09 -17.63 -0.88
CA VAL A 131 9.80 -16.95 -0.69
C VAL A 131 8.72 -18.00 -0.55
N LYS A 132 8.08 -18.04 0.62
CA LYS A 132 6.91 -18.88 0.86
C LYS A 132 5.68 -18.21 0.30
N THR A 133 5.07 -18.81 -0.71
CA THR A 133 3.82 -18.34 -1.33
C THR A 133 2.69 -19.33 -1.07
N SER A 134 1.45 -18.96 -1.39
CA SER A 134 0.29 -19.85 -1.33
C SER A 134 0.38 -21.04 -2.30
N GLU A 135 1.19 -20.92 -3.36
CA GLU A 135 1.33 -21.93 -4.42
C GLU A 135 2.59 -22.81 -4.23
N GLY A 136 3.39 -22.53 -3.19
CA GLY A 136 4.63 -23.23 -2.87
C GLY A 136 5.82 -22.30 -2.71
N ASP A 137 6.97 -22.89 -2.40
CA ASP A 137 8.20 -22.15 -2.13
C ASP A 137 8.92 -21.79 -3.44
N ILE A 138 9.33 -20.54 -3.58
CA ILE A 138 10.12 -20.03 -4.69
C ILE A 138 11.53 -19.71 -4.19
N ALA A 139 12.55 -20.33 -4.78
CA ALA A 139 13.93 -19.97 -4.52
C ALA A 139 14.34 -18.77 -5.39
N VAL A 140 14.94 -17.75 -4.78
CA VAL A 140 15.41 -16.53 -5.47
C VAL A 140 16.90 -16.33 -5.22
N SER A 141 17.64 -16.02 -6.29
CA SER A 141 19.04 -15.56 -6.24
C SER A 141 19.12 -14.13 -6.79
N TYR A 142 19.85 -13.25 -6.11
CA TYR A 142 19.90 -11.83 -6.45
C TYR A 142 21.31 -11.26 -6.41
N THR A 143 21.54 -10.15 -7.08
CA THR A 143 22.81 -9.41 -7.05
C THR A 143 22.80 -8.32 -5.98
N HIS A 144 21.72 -7.53 -5.93
CA HIS A 144 21.51 -6.43 -4.99
C HIS A 144 20.24 -6.67 -4.15
N LEU A 145 20.30 -6.32 -2.88
CA LEU A 145 19.19 -6.45 -1.94
C LEU A 145 18.79 -5.08 -1.40
N ARG A 146 17.47 -4.82 -1.35
CA ARG A 146 16.86 -3.81 -0.51
C ARG A 146 15.79 -4.44 0.35
N ALA A 147 15.91 -4.33 1.67
CA ALA A 147 14.86 -4.63 2.61
C ALA A 147 14.36 -3.32 3.23
N HIS A 148 13.06 -3.17 3.38
CA HIS A 148 12.46 -2.09 4.13
C HIS A 148 11.88 -2.70 5.41
N GLU A 149 12.70 -2.71 6.45
CA GLU A 149 12.28 -3.11 7.78
C GLU A 149 11.36 -2.01 8.34
N THR A 150 10.08 -2.30 8.50
CA THR A 150 9.23 -1.57 9.42
C THR A 150 9.22 -2.35 10.70
N ASP A 151 9.88 -1.85 11.73
CA ASP A 151 9.74 -2.38 13.08
C ASP A 151 8.25 -2.41 13.42
N ARG A 152 7.74 -3.61 13.68
CA ARG A 152 6.41 -3.76 14.27
C ARG A 152 6.56 -3.42 15.75
N TYR A 153 6.05 -2.28 16.13
CA TYR A 153 5.77 -1.97 17.52
C TYR A 153 4.56 -2.77 18.00
#